data_857639897744726e48a0deb142e3d3a1
#
_entry.id   857639897744726e48a0deb142e3d3a1
#
_cell.length_a   1.000
_cell.length_b   1.000
_cell.length_c   1.000
_cell.angle_alpha   90.00
_cell.angle_beta   90.00
_cell.angle_gamma   90.00
#
_symmetry.space_group_name_H-M   'P 1'
#
loop_
_entity.id
_entity.type
_entity.pdbx_description
1 polymer ?
#
loop_
_entity_poly.entity_id
_entity_poly.type
_entity_poly.pdbx_seq_one_letter_code
_entity_poly.pdbx_strand_id
1 'polypeptide(L)'
;VIASLRAHVFACFTAPLPMSEVAEMVRRAVQNPDWRDGLQVLSARPEWLSLRVDCRRLAADRLVRFLSELARDLPEVTRDDLLAAFREIALNAMEHGAGFQPDQVIEVSAVRTERAIVYYVRDPGPGFSPDALPHAAVSNPPDDPLAHVERRAALGLRPGGFGLLIARQVVDEFLHSEKANEVL
;
A
#
# COMPACT_ATOMS: atom_id res chain seq x y z
N VAL A 1 -4.03 -16.26 8.76
CA VAL A 1 -4.18 -14.87 8.22
C VAL A 1 -5.65 -14.53 8.00
N ILE A 2 -6.39 -15.25 7.15
CA ILE A 2 -7.80 -14.92 6.83
C ILE A 2 -8.69 -14.90 8.08
N ALA A 3 -8.56 -15.90 8.97
CA ALA A 3 -9.29 -15.92 10.25
C ALA A 3 -8.91 -14.73 11.14
N SER A 4 -7.64 -14.33 11.15
CA SER A 4 -7.14 -13.17 11.90
C SER A 4 -7.73 -11.85 11.37
N LEU A 5 -7.79 -11.69 10.04
CA LEU A 5 -8.44 -10.53 9.42
C LEU A 5 -9.92 -10.43 9.80
N ARG A 6 -10.66 -11.55 9.70
CA ARG A 6 -12.08 -11.61 10.07
C ARG A 6 -12.32 -11.37 11.57
N ALA A 7 -11.36 -11.77 12.41
CA ALA A 7 -11.41 -11.54 13.85
C ALA A 7 -10.96 -10.12 14.26
N HIS A 8 -10.68 -9.25 13.29
CA HIS A 8 -10.23 -7.88 13.53
C HIS A 8 -9.04 -7.79 14.50
N VAL A 9 -8.03 -8.68 14.37
CA VAL A 9 -6.80 -8.57 15.17
C VAL A 9 -5.89 -7.47 14.62
N PHE A 10 -5.00 -6.96 15.44
CA PHE A 10 -4.07 -5.89 15.02
C PHE A 10 -3.09 -6.35 13.95
N ALA A 11 -2.48 -7.52 14.15
CA ALA A 11 -1.56 -8.17 13.24
C ALA A 11 -1.57 -9.68 13.46
N CYS A 12 -1.00 -10.45 12.55
CA CYS A 12 -0.74 -11.88 12.72
C CYS A 12 0.71 -12.19 12.31
N PHE A 13 1.24 -13.25 12.88
CA PHE A 13 2.58 -13.74 12.62
C PHE A 13 2.56 -15.25 12.54
N THR A 14 3.31 -15.82 11.61
CA THR A 14 3.52 -17.25 11.52
C THR A 14 4.93 -17.58 12.04
N ALA A 15 5.07 -18.72 12.70
CA ALA A 15 6.38 -19.19 13.21
C ALA A 15 7.38 -19.46 12.06
N PRO A 16 8.70 -19.21 12.26
CA PRO A 16 9.31 -18.67 13.48
C PRO A 16 8.94 -17.20 13.71
N LEU A 17 8.74 -16.80 14.98
CA LEU A 17 8.27 -15.46 15.31
C LEU A 17 9.42 -14.45 15.24
N PRO A 18 9.29 -13.39 14.43
CA PRO A 18 10.25 -12.27 14.41
C PRO A 18 10.00 -11.37 15.63
N MET A 19 10.62 -11.67 16.77
CA MET A 19 10.32 -11.06 18.06
C MET A 19 10.44 -9.53 18.07
N SER A 20 11.34 -8.96 17.29
CA SER A 20 11.48 -7.51 17.13
C SER A 20 10.25 -6.88 16.46
N GLU A 21 9.73 -7.51 15.40
CA GLU A 21 8.53 -7.05 14.71
C GLU A 21 7.28 -7.24 15.57
N VAL A 22 7.19 -8.36 16.30
CA VAL A 22 6.10 -8.60 17.27
C VAL A 22 6.07 -7.51 18.33
N ALA A 23 7.22 -7.19 18.94
CA ALA A 23 7.33 -6.14 19.95
C ALA A 23 6.93 -4.77 19.39
N GLU A 24 7.35 -4.45 18.16
CA GLU A 24 6.98 -3.21 17.50
C GLU A 24 5.47 -3.13 17.23
N MET A 25 4.84 -4.21 16.76
CA MET A 25 3.41 -4.24 16.51
C MET A 25 2.60 -4.13 17.81
N VAL A 26 3.03 -4.75 18.89
CA VAL A 26 2.42 -4.58 20.21
C VAL A 26 2.50 -3.12 20.67
N ARG A 27 3.67 -2.49 20.55
CA ARG A 27 3.85 -1.07 20.90
C ARG A 27 2.91 -0.17 20.10
N ARG A 28 2.83 -0.36 18.79
CA ARG A 28 1.93 0.39 17.91
C ARG A 28 0.45 0.19 18.27
N ALA A 29 0.04 -1.03 18.61
CA ALA A 29 -1.34 -1.32 19.03
C ALA A 29 -1.71 -0.58 20.32
N VAL A 30 -0.80 -0.54 21.30
CA VAL A 30 -1.01 0.16 22.57
C VAL A 30 -1.07 1.69 22.38
N GLN A 31 -0.22 2.23 21.50
CA GLN A 31 -0.16 3.67 21.23
C GLN A 31 -1.34 4.19 20.38
N ASN A 32 -2.08 3.32 19.72
CA ASN A 32 -3.18 3.69 18.84
C ASN A 32 -4.44 2.87 19.19
N PRO A 33 -5.18 3.21 20.24
CA PRO A 33 -6.33 2.43 20.69
C PRO A 33 -7.45 2.32 19.67
N ASP A 34 -7.56 3.29 18.75
CA ASP A 34 -8.62 3.36 17.71
C ASP A 34 -8.25 2.53 16.44
N TRP A 35 -7.27 1.65 16.54
CA TRP A 35 -6.82 0.86 15.37
C TRP A 35 -7.87 -0.11 14.83
N ARG A 36 -8.88 -0.46 15.62
CA ARG A 36 -9.84 -1.54 15.29
C ARG A 36 -10.64 -1.27 14.03
N ASP A 37 -10.98 -0.03 13.77
CA ASP A 37 -11.84 0.37 12.66
C ASP A 37 -11.07 0.59 11.35
N GLY A 38 -9.73 0.57 11.39
CA GLY A 38 -8.88 0.92 10.24
C GLY A 38 -8.89 -0.07 9.06
N LEU A 39 -9.39 -1.29 9.23
CA LEU A 39 -9.50 -2.31 8.17
C LEU A 39 -10.87 -2.96 8.22
N GLN A 40 -11.74 -2.62 7.28
CA GLN A 40 -13.06 -3.24 7.12
C GLN A 40 -12.99 -4.37 6.08
N VAL A 41 -13.21 -5.59 6.52
CA VAL A 41 -13.21 -6.78 5.64
C VAL A 41 -14.55 -6.89 4.92
N LEU A 42 -14.56 -6.73 3.60
CA LEU A 42 -15.73 -6.94 2.75
C LEU A 42 -15.84 -8.41 2.32
N SER A 43 -14.72 -9.00 1.94
CA SER A 43 -14.58 -10.43 1.63
C SER A 43 -13.17 -10.90 1.96
N ALA A 44 -13.03 -12.11 2.49
CA ALA A 44 -11.73 -12.70 2.76
C ALA A 44 -11.77 -14.22 2.55
N ARG A 45 -11.06 -14.68 1.53
CA ARG A 45 -10.81 -16.08 1.19
C ARG A 45 -9.32 -16.23 0.88
N PRO A 46 -8.76 -17.44 0.86
CA PRO A 46 -7.33 -17.61 0.55
C PRO A 46 -6.92 -17.00 -0.79
N GLU A 47 -7.80 -17.06 -1.81
CA GLU A 47 -7.54 -16.60 -3.17
C GLU A 47 -8.11 -15.19 -3.46
N TRP A 48 -8.91 -14.64 -2.54
CA TRP A 48 -9.60 -13.37 -2.74
C TRP A 48 -9.72 -12.60 -1.43
N LEU A 49 -9.18 -11.40 -1.41
CA LEU A 49 -9.34 -10.44 -0.33
C LEU A 49 -9.92 -9.15 -0.87
N SER A 50 -10.90 -8.57 -0.19
CA SER A 50 -11.43 -7.24 -0.50
C SER A 50 -11.70 -6.50 0.80
N LEU A 51 -11.15 -5.28 0.89
CA LEU A 51 -11.12 -4.46 2.09
C LEU A 51 -11.46 -3.01 1.77
N ARG A 52 -12.05 -2.32 2.74
CA ARG A 52 -11.95 -0.86 2.86
C ARG A 52 -10.93 -0.53 3.95
N VAL A 53 -10.06 0.41 3.64
CA VAL A 53 -8.92 0.76 4.49
C VAL A 53 -8.97 2.25 4.77
N ASP A 54 -9.04 2.62 6.05
CA ASP A 54 -9.02 4.02 6.47
C ASP A 54 -7.74 4.69 5.98
N CYS A 55 -7.83 5.97 5.60
CA CYS A 55 -6.71 6.74 5.08
C CYS A 55 -5.75 7.18 6.20
N ARG A 56 -5.23 6.18 6.92
CA ARG A 56 -4.24 6.33 8.01
C ARG A 56 -3.02 5.45 7.73
N ARG A 57 -1.83 5.99 7.97
CA ARG A 57 -0.56 5.24 7.78
C ARG A 57 -0.54 3.91 8.53
N LEU A 58 -1.06 3.90 9.76
CA LEU A 58 -1.14 2.67 10.55
C LEU A 58 -2.01 1.59 9.89
N ALA A 59 -3.12 1.96 9.25
CA ALA A 59 -3.97 1.01 8.53
C ALA A 59 -3.24 0.43 7.31
N ALA A 60 -2.49 1.26 6.56
CA ALA A 60 -1.63 0.79 5.47
C ALA A 60 -0.56 -0.18 5.97
N ASP A 61 0.16 0.15 7.04
CA ASP A 61 1.22 -0.71 7.61
C ASP A 61 0.65 -2.05 8.10
N ARG A 62 -0.53 -2.03 8.73
CA ARG A 62 -1.23 -3.26 9.15
C ARG A 62 -1.63 -4.12 7.95
N LEU A 63 -2.18 -3.50 6.91
CA LEU A 63 -2.55 -4.20 5.68
C LEU A 63 -1.34 -4.87 5.03
N VAL A 64 -0.23 -4.14 4.88
CA VAL A 64 1.04 -4.69 4.36
C VAL A 64 1.48 -5.90 5.19
N ARG A 65 1.36 -5.84 6.52
CA ARG A 65 1.68 -6.98 7.39
C ARG A 65 0.81 -8.20 7.10
N PHE A 66 -0.50 -8.04 6.91
CA PHE A 66 -1.38 -9.15 6.55
C PHE A 66 -1.06 -9.71 5.16
N LEU A 67 -0.77 -8.85 4.18
CA LEU A 67 -0.39 -9.27 2.84
C LEU A 67 0.96 -10.01 2.84
N SER A 68 1.91 -9.60 3.68
CA SER A 68 3.18 -10.31 3.88
C SER A 68 2.97 -11.75 4.32
N GLU A 69 2.06 -11.97 5.26
CA GLU A 69 1.74 -13.33 5.71
C GLU A 69 0.99 -14.15 4.64
N LEU A 70 0.18 -13.50 3.80
CA LEU A 70 -0.49 -14.17 2.67
C LEU A 70 0.46 -14.52 1.53
N ALA A 71 1.52 -13.75 1.35
CA ALA A 71 2.53 -13.94 0.30
C ALA A 71 3.78 -14.70 0.80
N ARG A 72 3.69 -15.40 1.91
CA ARG A 72 4.84 -15.99 2.63
C ARG A 72 5.57 -17.10 1.87
N ASP A 73 4.92 -17.73 0.92
CA ASP A 73 5.48 -18.75 0.04
C ASP A 73 6.28 -18.17 -1.14
N LEU A 74 6.21 -16.84 -1.36
CA LEU A 74 7.09 -16.19 -2.32
C LEU A 74 8.53 -16.13 -1.78
N PRO A 75 9.54 -16.09 -2.68
CA PRO A 75 10.90 -15.75 -2.31
C PRO A 75 10.93 -14.42 -1.54
N GLU A 76 11.77 -14.34 -0.51
CA GLU A 76 11.80 -13.19 0.40
C GLU A 76 11.98 -11.85 -0.33
N VAL A 77 12.96 -11.78 -1.24
CA VAL A 77 13.23 -10.56 -2.02
C VAL A 77 12.00 -10.17 -2.85
N THR A 78 11.40 -11.10 -3.58
CA THR A 78 10.21 -10.84 -4.41
C THR A 78 9.03 -10.36 -3.56
N ARG A 79 8.82 -11.00 -2.41
CA ARG A 79 7.76 -10.61 -1.47
C ARG A 79 7.98 -9.19 -0.94
N ASP A 80 9.20 -8.89 -0.50
CA ASP A 80 9.52 -7.60 0.11
C ASP A 80 9.43 -6.46 -0.91
N ASP A 81 9.91 -6.67 -2.13
CA ASP A 81 9.79 -5.73 -3.24
C ASP A 81 8.31 -5.47 -3.60
N LEU A 82 7.52 -6.54 -3.74
CA LEU A 82 6.08 -6.45 -4.05
C LEU A 82 5.32 -5.67 -2.95
N LEU A 83 5.62 -5.95 -1.68
CA LEU A 83 4.97 -5.27 -0.56
C LEU A 83 5.40 -3.81 -0.41
N ALA A 84 6.66 -3.51 -0.71
CA ALA A 84 7.14 -2.12 -0.77
C ALA A 84 6.42 -1.34 -1.86
N ALA A 85 6.30 -1.91 -3.07
CA ALA A 85 5.56 -1.32 -4.17
C ALA A 85 4.09 -1.11 -3.80
N PHE A 86 3.41 -2.14 -3.28
CA PHE A 86 2.03 -2.05 -2.82
C PHE A 86 1.84 -0.96 -1.76
N ARG A 87 2.75 -0.89 -0.77
CA ARG A 87 2.69 0.11 0.30
C ARG A 87 2.76 1.54 -0.25
N GLU A 88 3.64 1.79 -1.21
CA GLU A 88 3.74 3.10 -1.86
C GLU A 88 2.48 3.47 -2.63
N ILE A 89 1.88 2.53 -3.37
CA ILE A 89 0.62 2.75 -4.09
C ILE A 89 -0.52 3.05 -3.10
N ALA A 90 -0.66 2.26 -2.03
CA ALA A 90 -1.67 2.49 -1.00
C ALA A 90 -1.50 3.86 -0.32
N LEU A 91 -0.26 4.24 0.03
CA LEU A 91 0.02 5.55 0.62
C LEU A 91 -0.24 6.70 -0.36
N ASN A 92 0.06 6.54 -1.65
CA ASN A 92 -0.27 7.54 -2.66
C ASN A 92 -1.78 7.72 -2.81
N ALA A 93 -2.56 6.63 -2.83
CA ALA A 93 -4.01 6.66 -2.83
C ALA A 93 -4.58 7.39 -1.61
N MET A 94 -4.01 7.15 -0.40
CA MET A 94 -4.41 7.81 0.84
C MET A 94 -4.01 9.29 0.87
N GLU A 95 -2.80 9.63 0.40
CA GLU A 95 -2.25 11.00 0.45
C GLU A 95 -2.87 11.89 -0.62
N HIS A 96 -2.84 11.44 -1.87
CA HIS A 96 -3.25 12.25 -3.02
C HIS A 96 -4.72 12.07 -3.39
N GLY A 97 -5.27 10.86 -3.22
CA GLY A 97 -6.66 10.57 -3.50
C GLY A 97 -7.61 10.99 -2.38
N ALA A 98 -7.21 10.79 -1.11
CA ALA A 98 -8.06 11.02 0.05
C ALA A 98 -7.55 12.10 1.01
N GLY A 99 -6.37 12.71 0.78
CA GLY A 99 -5.78 13.77 1.62
C GLY A 99 -5.50 13.33 3.06
N PHE A 100 -5.31 12.02 3.31
CA PHE A 100 -5.23 11.43 4.65
C PHE A 100 -6.40 11.79 5.58
N GLN A 101 -7.58 12.06 5.01
CA GLN A 101 -8.77 12.35 5.82
C GLN A 101 -9.24 11.06 6.50
N PRO A 102 -9.41 11.05 7.84
CA PRO A 102 -9.71 9.83 8.60
C PRO A 102 -11.08 9.21 8.30
N ASP A 103 -12.02 9.97 7.76
CA ASP A 103 -13.35 9.56 7.34
C ASP A 103 -13.40 9.04 5.90
N GLN A 104 -12.29 9.16 5.17
CA GLN A 104 -12.13 8.60 3.84
C GLN A 104 -11.51 7.21 3.90
N VAL A 105 -11.82 6.41 2.88
CA VAL A 105 -11.30 5.07 2.73
C VAL A 105 -10.76 4.85 1.33
N ILE A 106 -9.73 4.02 1.21
CA ILE A 106 -9.37 3.40 -0.06
C ILE A 106 -9.94 1.98 -0.13
N GLU A 107 -10.26 1.53 -1.32
CA GLU A 107 -10.66 0.13 -1.57
C GLU A 107 -9.45 -0.64 -2.06
N VAL A 108 -9.24 -1.81 -1.44
CA VAL A 108 -8.11 -2.69 -1.77
C VAL A 108 -8.66 -4.08 -2.03
N SER A 109 -8.26 -4.68 -3.14
CA SER A 109 -8.48 -6.10 -3.39
C SER A 109 -7.17 -6.79 -3.73
N ALA A 110 -7.04 -8.04 -3.28
CA ALA A 110 -5.95 -8.92 -3.64
C ALA A 110 -6.53 -10.22 -4.19
N VAL A 111 -6.09 -10.61 -5.37
CA VAL A 111 -6.45 -11.87 -6.02
C VAL A 111 -5.20 -12.70 -6.18
N ARG A 112 -5.28 -13.94 -5.80
CA ARG A 112 -4.18 -14.89 -5.95
C ARG A 112 -4.60 -16.08 -6.76
N THR A 113 -3.84 -16.39 -7.78
CA THR A 113 -3.96 -17.58 -8.60
C THR A 113 -2.67 -18.42 -8.49
N GLU A 114 -2.62 -19.56 -9.18
CA GLU A 114 -1.39 -20.36 -9.27
C GLU A 114 -0.25 -19.63 -10.02
N ARG A 115 -0.57 -18.64 -10.84
CA ARG A 115 0.38 -17.97 -11.74
C ARG A 115 0.60 -16.50 -11.47
N ALA A 116 -0.30 -15.86 -10.72
CA ALA A 116 -0.26 -14.42 -10.51
C ALA A 116 -0.81 -14.02 -9.15
N ILE A 117 -0.27 -12.92 -8.63
CA ILE A 117 -0.87 -12.14 -7.55
C ILE A 117 -1.22 -10.79 -8.13
N VAL A 118 -2.48 -10.39 -7.99
CA VAL A 118 -2.98 -9.10 -8.50
C VAL A 118 -3.45 -8.28 -7.32
N TYR A 119 -2.95 -7.06 -7.20
CA TYR A 119 -3.43 -6.07 -6.26
C TYR A 119 -4.19 -4.98 -7.01
N TYR A 120 -5.35 -4.64 -6.48
CA TYR A 120 -6.17 -3.53 -6.95
C TYR A 120 -6.31 -2.52 -5.82
N VAL A 121 -6.06 -1.25 -6.12
CA VAL A 121 -6.21 -0.14 -5.19
C VAL A 121 -7.02 0.96 -5.86
N ARG A 122 -8.07 1.43 -5.17
CA ARG A 122 -8.92 2.53 -5.62
C ARG A 122 -9.02 3.57 -4.53
N ASP A 123 -8.83 4.83 -4.89
CA ASP A 123 -9.05 5.97 -4.02
C ASP A 123 -10.32 6.76 -4.40
N PRO A 124 -10.88 7.55 -3.46
CA PRO A 124 -12.08 8.36 -3.70
C PRO A 124 -11.80 9.67 -4.46
N GLY A 125 -10.55 9.95 -4.78
CA GLY A 125 -10.12 11.20 -5.38
C GLY A 125 -10.58 11.36 -6.84
N PRO A 126 -10.40 12.56 -7.38
CA PRO A 126 -10.73 12.86 -8.78
C PRO A 126 -9.76 12.19 -9.77
N GLY A 127 -8.71 11.55 -9.26
CA GLY A 127 -7.61 11.04 -10.05
C GLY A 127 -6.59 12.11 -10.40
N PHE A 128 -5.65 11.75 -11.26
CA PHE A 128 -4.60 12.66 -11.73
C PHE A 128 -4.19 12.30 -13.16
N SER A 129 -3.55 13.23 -13.86
CA SER A 129 -2.84 12.90 -15.09
C SER A 129 -1.42 12.44 -14.73
N PRO A 130 -0.99 11.23 -15.10
CA PRO A 130 0.37 10.78 -14.87
C PRO A 130 1.44 11.73 -15.44
N ASP A 131 1.13 12.36 -16.57
CA ASP A 131 2.01 13.33 -17.22
C ASP A 131 2.09 14.69 -16.49
N ALA A 132 1.16 14.95 -15.58
CA ALA A 132 1.07 16.19 -14.80
C ALA A 132 1.62 16.06 -13.36
N LEU A 133 2.47 15.05 -13.09
CA LEU A 133 3.10 14.83 -11.79
C LEU A 133 4.57 15.26 -11.78
N PRO A 134 4.89 16.57 -11.89
CA PRO A 134 6.28 17.04 -11.97
C PRO A 134 7.11 16.75 -10.71
N HIS A 135 6.45 16.36 -9.62
CA HIS A 135 7.04 15.99 -8.33
C HIS A 135 7.20 14.48 -8.13
N ALA A 136 6.96 13.67 -9.16
CA ALA A 136 7.17 12.23 -9.17
C ALA A 136 8.35 11.84 -10.06
N ALA A 137 9.13 10.86 -9.65
CA ALA A 137 10.32 10.40 -10.37
C ALA A 137 10.02 9.92 -11.80
N VAL A 138 8.81 9.42 -12.05
CA VAL A 138 8.37 8.98 -13.39
C VAL A 138 8.31 10.12 -14.41
N SER A 139 8.27 11.39 -13.95
CA SER A 139 8.19 12.58 -14.80
C SER A 139 9.54 13.31 -14.91
N ASN A 140 10.62 12.73 -14.39
CA ASN A 140 11.94 13.34 -14.50
C ASN A 140 12.44 13.30 -15.95
N PRO A 141 13.12 14.36 -16.39
CA PRO A 141 13.84 14.30 -17.65
C PRO A 141 14.99 13.29 -17.56
N PRO A 142 15.36 12.63 -18.69
CA PRO A 142 16.42 11.61 -18.71
C PRO A 142 17.80 12.11 -18.23
N ASP A 143 18.07 13.40 -18.39
CA ASP A 143 19.31 14.06 -18.01
C ASP A 143 19.31 14.58 -16.56
N ASP A 144 18.16 14.56 -15.88
CA ASP A 144 18.04 14.94 -14.47
C ASP A 144 17.13 13.96 -13.69
N PRO A 145 17.65 12.80 -13.27
CA PRO A 145 16.88 11.77 -12.59
C PRO A 145 16.42 12.17 -11.18
N LEU A 146 16.89 13.29 -10.65
CA LEU A 146 16.54 13.79 -9.31
C LEU A 146 15.71 15.08 -9.33
N ALA A 147 15.33 15.60 -10.47
CA ALA A 147 14.58 16.86 -10.62
C ALA A 147 13.31 16.91 -9.73
N HIS A 148 12.63 15.79 -9.54
CA HIS A 148 11.45 15.69 -8.66
C HIS A 148 11.77 15.97 -7.19
N VAL A 149 12.98 15.69 -6.71
CA VAL A 149 13.39 15.90 -5.30
C VAL A 149 13.41 17.39 -4.99
N GLU A 150 14.01 18.20 -5.86
CA GLU A 150 14.05 19.66 -5.70
C GLU A 150 12.64 20.26 -5.79
N ARG A 151 11.82 19.78 -6.73
CA ARG A 151 10.42 20.21 -6.85
C ARG A 151 9.59 19.88 -5.62
N ARG A 152 9.77 18.68 -5.05
CA ARG A 152 9.10 18.27 -3.80
C ARG A 152 9.51 19.16 -2.63
N ALA A 153 10.80 19.44 -2.49
CA ALA A 153 11.31 20.35 -1.46
C ALA A 153 10.72 21.76 -1.60
N ALA A 154 10.66 22.31 -2.82
CA ALA A 154 10.06 23.60 -3.10
C ALA A 154 8.56 23.67 -2.79
N LEU A 155 7.84 22.55 -2.92
CA LEU A 155 6.41 22.41 -2.61
C LEU A 155 6.13 22.04 -1.14
N GLY A 156 7.17 21.88 -0.32
CA GLY A 156 7.02 21.44 1.09
C GLY A 156 6.49 20.01 1.24
N LEU A 157 6.61 19.18 0.20
CA LEU A 157 6.16 17.79 0.23
C LEU A 157 7.19 16.91 0.96
N ARG A 158 6.72 15.80 1.53
CA ARG A 158 7.61 14.80 2.14
C ARG A 158 8.67 14.33 1.13
N PRO A 159 9.89 13.97 1.58
CA PRO A 159 10.85 13.28 0.72
C PRO A 159 10.25 12.01 0.11
N GLY A 160 10.57 11.71 -1.15
CA GLY A 160 10.01 10.57 -1.87
C GLY A 160 9.74 10.89 -3.33
N GLY A 161 8.67 10.33 -3.89
CA GLY A 161 8.29 10.50 -5.29
C GLY A 161 8.75 9.35 -6.19
N PHE A 162 9.45 8.38 -5.64
CA PHE A 162 9.93 7.19 -6.35
C PHE A 162 8.90 6.05 -6.38
N GLY A 163 7.81 6.14 -5.62
CA GLY A 163 6.87 5.03 -5.41
C GLY A 163 6.31 4.43 -6.69
N LEU A 164 5.83 5.26 -7.61
CA LEU A 164 5.33 4.81 -8.92
C LEU A 164 6.44 4.20 -9.78
N LEU A 165 7.66 4.75 -9.72
CA LEU A 165 8.80 4.23 -10.46
C LEU A 165 9.19 2.84 -9.93
N ILE A 166 9.30 2.70 -8.61
CA ILE A 166 9.60 1.41 -7.96
C ILE A 166 8.52 0.39 -8.30
N ALA A 167 7.25 0.75 -8.17
CA ALA A 167 6.15 -0.16 -8.48
C ALA A 167 6.26 -0.69 -9.91
N ARG A 168 6.48 0.18 -10.90
CA ARG A 168 6.65 -0.22 -12.30
C ARG A 168 7.86 -1.10 -12.57
N GLN A 169 8.91 -1.03 -11.75
CA GLN A 169 10.11 -1.86 -11.92
C GLN A 169 9.99 -3.24 -11.28
N VAL A 170 9.14 -3.36 -10.27
CA VAL A 170 9.02 -4.56 -9.44
C VAL A 170 7.92 -5.50 -9.92
N VAL A 171 6.88 -4.98 -10.57
CA VAL A 171 5.73 -5.78 -11.03
C VAL A 171 5.82 -6.05 -12.54
N ASP A 172 5.26 -7.18 -12.98
CA ASP A 172 5.23 -7.56 -14.40
C ASP A 172 4.27 -6.66 -15.19
N GLU A 173 3.16 -6.24 -14.57
CA GLU A 173 2.16 -5.35 -15.18
C GLU A 173 1.74 -4.29 -14.18
N PHE A 174 1.63 -3.04 -14.65
CA PHE A 174 1.19 -1.90 -13.88
C PHE A 174 0.18 -1.10 -14.70
N LEU A 175 -1.09 -1.21 -14.34
CA LEU A 175 -2.19 -0.59 -15.05
C LEU A 175 -2.88 0.44 -14.16
N HIS A 176 -3.38 1.50 -14.75
CA HIS A 176 -4.23 2.48 -14.06
C HIS A 176 -5.45 2.82 -14.92
N SER A 177 -6.54 3.23 -14.27
CA SER A 177 -7.73 3.73 -14.96
C SER A 177 -7.42 5.02 -15.73
N GLU A 178 -8.31 5.41 -16.63
CA GLU A 178 -8.17 6.69 -17.36
C GLU A 178 -8.06 7.89 -16.41
N LYS A 179 -8.73 7.85 -15.26
CA LYS A 179 -8.65 8.89 -14.22
C LYS A 179 -7.45 8.71 -13.29
N ALA A 180 -6.75 7.58 -13.38
CA ALA A 180 -5.65 7.21 -12.50
C ALA A 180 -5.97 7.26 -10.99
N ASN A 181 -7.23 7.04 -10.61
CA ASN A 181 -7.67 6.81 -9.22
C ASN A 181 -7.88 5.31 -8.92
N GLU A 182 -7.55 4.47 -9.86
CA GLU A 182 -7.54 3.01 -9.73
C GLU A 182 -6.23 2.47 -10.31
N VAL A 183 -5.59 1.59 -9.58
CA VAL A 183 -4.33 0.93 -9.95
C VAL A 183 -4.48 -0.58 -9.80
N LEU A 184 -4.02 -1.30 -10.80
CA LEU A 184 -3.93 -2.74 -10.85
C LEU A 184 -2.48 -3.14 -11.11
#